data_f3598a3080247c84b8226e6c06f8b781
#
_entry.id   f3598a3080247c84b8226e6c06f8b781
#
_cell.length_a   1.000
_cell.length_b   1.000
_cell.length_c   1.000
_cell.angle_alpha   90.00
_cell.angle_beta   90.00
_cell.angle_gamma   90.00
#
_symmetry.space_group_name_H-M   'P 1'
#
loop_
_entity.id
_entity.type
_entity.pdbx_description
1 polymer ?
#
loop_
_entity_poly.entity_id
_entity_poly.type
_entity_poly.pdbx_seq_one_letter_code
_entity_poly.pdbx_strand_id
1 'polypeptide(L)'
;MCWTLSCLSAKRYYGTVELYTDIYGAEVLIERLKLPYDDVHIILDDAPILNSLPSFLWAMSKVYTYSIQTEPFMHIDGDFVFWKTYDLNRPLIFQNIEYDVPLYGRIYQNLKKDSEEIVFERCLVDSFIEGAFNMGIFGGTNLAFISEYANNALKYAAKTSSNNKVFEDNKNDINCFIEQYYAYFLTKKMNIDYNVIHRPVRFKNETVGEGTDFNLWDKNIGFSHFLGQSKLNYHVADFVARELYNNYPDYYRLVHSLFKDGHKKKFFFSKGNKELNIEYLYEDLMSRLQNSHYILEDKLKKNYMEYLQDSKKLLLETVDTIENPIASEKEPLPIKDWKLSTKFRLNRNFICINRYMCPWSEMYKAQRFAYKEFIVKEKDITCEKYCMFILTPFHKSMASIWVNEITAYLIKKVLSTNYTSLEEIWNKMNLLVKGNQKIPLNIIFLLLRTISEYSIIDTSNE
;
A
#
# COMPACT_ATOMS: atom_id res chain seq x y z
N MET A 1 -10.52 -6.60 -3.29
CA MET A 1 -9.41 -6.36 -4.25
C MET A 1 -8.03 -6.58 -3.62
N CYS A 2 -7.68 -5.98 -2.46
CA CYS A 2 -6.36 -6.20 -1.84
C CYS A 2 -6.06 -7.68 -1.63
N TRP A 3 -6.94 -8.43 -0.98
CA TRP A 3 -6.77 -9.87 -0.76
C TRP A 3 -6.62 -10.66 -2.06
N THR A 4 -7.40 -10.32 -3.08
CA THR A 4 -7.30 -10.94 -4.40
C THR A 4 -5.90 -10.72 -5.00
N LEU A 5 -5.41 -9.48 -4.98
CA LEU A 5 -4.08 -9.15 -5.50
C LEU A 5 -2.97 -9.79 -4.67
N SER A 6 -3.12 -9.84 -3.34
CA SER A 6 -2.20 -10.50 -2.41
C SER A 6 -2.04 -11.99 -2.77
N CYS A 7 -3.14 -12.74 -2.81
CA CYS A 7 -3.13 -14.16 -3.17
C CYS A 7 -2.49 -14.40 -4.56
N LEU A 8 -2.91 -13.64 -5.57
CA LEU A 8 -2.40 -13.81 -6.94
C LEU A 8 -0.93 -13.46 -7.08
N SER A 9 -0.46 -12.46 -6.33
CA SER A 9 0.96 -12.11 -6.31
C SER A 9 1.79 -13.19 -5.59
N ALA A 10 1.32 -13.69 -4.44
CA ALA A 10 1.97 -14.79 -3.73
C ALA A 10 2.07 -16.03 -4.61
N LYS A 11 0.98 -16.41 -5.27
CA LYS A 11 0.94 -17.54 -6.21
C LYS A 11 1.93 -17.37 -7.35
N ARG A 12 2.03 -16.16 -7.90
CA ARG A 12 2.97 -15.85 -8.99
C ARG A 12 4.43 -16.01 -8.61
N TYR A 13 4.81 -15.59 -7.39
CA TYR A 13 6.21 -15.53 -6.98
C TYR A 13 6.70 -16.76 -6.22
N TYR A 14 5.78 -17.49 -5.56
CA TYR A 14 6.14 -18.65 -4.72
C TYR A 14 5.50 -19.97 -5.15
N GLY A 15 4.52 -19.95 -6.03
CA GLY A 15 3.88 -21.14 -6.59
C GLY A 15 2.83 -21.75 -5.69
N THR A 16 3.15 -22.11 -4.45
CA THR A 16 2.21 -22.73 -3.49
C THR A 16 1.72 -21.72 -2.49
N VAL A 17 0.41 -21.64 -2.31
CA VAL A 17 -0.26 -20.74 -1.34
C VAL A 17 -1.41 -21.46 -0.67
N GLU A 18 -1.39 -21.55 0.65
CA GLU A 18 -2.43 -22.14 1.48
C GLU A 18 -3.29 -21.08 2.15
N LEU A 19 -4.53 -21.40 2.42
CA LEU A 19 -5.48 -20.55 3.14
C LEU A 19 -5.89 -21.21 4.45
N TYR A 20 -5.70 -20.49 5.56
CA TYR A 20 -6.25 -20.84 6.86
C TYR A 20 -7.36 -19.84 7.18
N THR A 21 -8.59 -20.33 7.37
CA THR A 21 -9.76 -19.45 7.41
C THR A 21 -10.90 -20.04 8.26
N ASP A 22 -11.93 -19.23 8.46
CA ASP A 22 -13.26 -19.64 8.91
C ASP A 22 -14.17 -20.00 7.72
N ILE A 23 -15.37 -20.50 8.02
CA ILE A 23 -16.38 -20.88 7.00
C ILE A 23 -16.74 -19.67 6.13
N TYR A 24 -16.91 -18.48 6.73
CA TYR A 24 -17.25 -17.28 5.98
C TYR A 24 -16.14 -16.83 5.04
N GLY A 25 -14.89 -16.88 5.50
CA GLY A 25 -13.73 -16.59 4.67
C GLY A 25 -13.59 -17.56 3.50
N ALA A 26 -13.83 -18.86 3.72
CA ALA A 26 -13.85 -19.85 2.65
C ALA A 26 -14.94 -19.56 1.60
N GLU A 27 -16.17 -19.24 2.04
CA GLU A 27 -17.26 -18.84 1.13
C GLU A 27 -16.84 -17.64 0.27
N VAL A 28 -16.25 -16.61 0.87
CA VAL A 28 -15.88 -15.38 0.14
C VAL A 28 -14.69 -15.62 -0.77
N LEU A 29 -13.61 -16.20 -0.25
CA LEU A 29 -12.33 -16.26 -0.96
C LEU A 29 -12.29 -17.40 -1.99
N ILE A 30 -12.90 -18.54 -1.67
CA ILE A 30 -12.86 -19.73 -2.52
C ILE A 30 -14.11 -19.81 -3.41
N GLU A 31 -15.30 -19.70 -2.82
CA GLU A 31 -16.52 -19.95 -3.62
C GLU A 31 -16.88 -18.75 -4.48
N ARG A 32 -16.80 -17.53 -3.93
CA ARG A 32 -17.20 -16.31 -4.67
C ARG A 32 -16.04 -15.73 -5.49
N LEU A 33 -14.88 -15.55 -4.90
CA LEU A 33 -13.71 -14.92 -5.55
C LEU A 33 -12.87 -15.91 -6.36
N LYS A 34 -13.06 -17.23 -6.18
CA LYS A 34 -12.34 -18.29 -6.91
C LYS A 34 -10.81 -18.14 -6.81
N LEU A 35 -10.31 -17.69 -5.65
CA LEU A 35 -8.87 -17.51 -5.48
C LEU A 35 -8.13 -18.85 -5.54
N PRO A 36 -6.97 -18.93 -6.23
CA PRO A 36 -6.31 -20.17 -6.56
C PRO A 36 -5.37 -20.66 -5.44
N TYR A 37 -5.90 -20.79 -4.22
CA TYR A 37 -5.19 -21.46 -3.13
C TYR A 37 -5.02 -22.95 -3.45
N ASP A 38 -3.87 -23.52 -3.09
CA ASP A 38 -3.58 -24.93 -3.31
C ASP A 38 -4.27 -25.81 -2.27
N ASP A 39 -4.24 -25.37 -0.99
CA ASP A 39 -4.93 -26.02 0.11
C ASP A 39 -5.73 -24.99 0.92
N VAL A 40 -6.86 -25.46 1.46
CA VAL A 40 -7.78 -24.62 2.23
C VAL A 40 -8.13 -25.30 3.55
N HIS A 41 -7.71 -24.70 4.65
CA HIS A 41 -7.90 -25.19 6.01
C HIS A 41 -8.98 -24.37 6.71
N ILE A 42 -10.20 -24.89 6.78
CA ILE A 42 -11.34 -24.25 7.48
C ILE A 42 -11.29 -24.72 8.94
N ILE A 43 -10.56 -23.99 9.79
CA ILE A 43 -10.23 -24.42 11.15
C ILE A 43 -10.45 -23.33 12.21
N LEU A 44 -10.69 -22.09 11.82
CA LEU A 44 -10.74 -20.98 12.79
C LEU A 44 -12.03 -21.00 13.62
N ASP A 45 -13.14 -21.50 13.06
CA ASP A 45 -14.42 -21.64 13.79
C ASP A 45 -14.35 -22.70 14.89
N ASP A 46 -13.56 -23.75 14.67
CA ASP A 46 -13.43 -24.89 15.58
C ASP A 46 -12.30 -24.72 16.63
N ALA A 47 -11.67 -23.56 16.68
CA ALA A 47 -10.58 -23.26 17.60
C ALA A 47 -11.12 -22.79 18.98
N PRO A 48 -11.15 -23.62 20.04
CA PRO A 48 -11.77 -23.25 21.31
C PRO A 48 -11.17 -22.00 21.94
N ILE A 49 -9.86 -21.81 21.76
CA ILE A 49 -9.16 -20.64 22.29
C ILE A 49 -9.65 -19.34 21.61
N LEU A 50 -9.84 -19.35 20.30
CA LEU A 50 -10.33 -18.19 19.56
C LEU A 50 -11.77 -17.85 19.95
N ASN A 51 -12.61 -18.84 20.14
CA ASN A 51 -14.01 -18.68 20.56
C ASN A 51 -14.14 -18.06 21.96
N SER A 52 -13.12 -18.16 22.79
CA SER A 52 -13.08 -17.56 24.13
C SER A 52 -12.58 -16.10 24.13
N LEU A 53 -12.04 -15.61 23.01
CA LEU A 53 -11.48 -14.27 22.91
C LEU A 53 -12.50 -13.22 22.46
N PRO A 54 -12.41 -11.98 22.95
CA PRO A 54 -13.21 -10.89 22.44
C PRO A 54 -12.91 -10.63 20.95
N SER A 55 -13.94 -10.27 20.17
CA SER A 55 -13.83 -10.04 18.73
C SER A 55 -12.85 -8.94 18.32
N PHE A 56 -12.53 -8.02 19.23
CA PHE A 56 -11.53 -7.00 18.96
C PHE A 56 -10.08 -7.53 18.93
N LEU A 57 -9.84 -8.75 19.40
CA LEU A 57 -8.54 -9.45 19.31
C LEU A 57 -8.40 -10.23 17.99
N TRP A 58 -8.73 -9.59 16.90
CA TRP A 58 -8.77 -10.18 15.54
C TRP A 58 -7.42 -10.78 15.09
N ALA A 59 -6.28 -10.24 15.55
CA ALA A 59 -4.96 -10.76 15.17
C ALA A 59 -4.69 -12.15 15.75
N MET A 60 -5.42 -12.57 16.77
CA MET A 60 -5.21 -13.88 17.39
C MET A 60 -5.56 -15.04 16.47
N SER A 61 -6.40 -14.83 15.45
CA SER A 61 -6.65 -15.84 14.42
C SER A 61 -5.39 -16.21 13.64
N LYS A 62 -4.60 -15.21 13.22
CA LYS A 62 -3.30 -15.51 12.58
C LYS A 62 -2.26 -16.04 13.55
N VAL A 63 -2.23 -15.58 14.80
CA VAL A 63 -1.34 -16.13 15.82
C VAL A 63 -1.67 -17.61 16.11
N TYR A 64 -2.96 -17.97 16.13
CA TYR A 64 -3.38 -19.35 16.22
C TYR A 64 -2.87 -20.19 15.03
N THR A 65 -3.00 -19.64 13.82
CA THR A 65 -2.48 -20.29 12.60
C THR A 65 -0.97 -20.56 12.72
N TYR A 66 -0.20 -19.64 13.30
CA TYR A 66 1.24 -19.86 13.53
C TYR A 66 1.52 -21.01 14.51
N SER A 67 0.68 -21.15 15.55
CA SER A 67 0.88 -22.15 16.62
C SER A 67 0.72 -23.60 16.16
N ILE A 68 0.01 -23.82 15.07
CA ILE A 68 -0.32 -25.15 14.54
C ILE A 68 0.58 -25.59 13.37
N GLN A 69 1.49 -24.71 12.91
CA GLN A 69 2.37 -25.06 11.80
C GLN A 69 3.41 -26.12 12.22
N THR A 70 3.57 -27.11 11.36
CA THR A 70 4.52 -28.21 11.57
C THR A 70 5.68 -28.21 10.58
N GLU A 71 5.62 -27.36 9.56
CA GLU A 71 6.64 -27.20 8.52
C GLU A 71 7.04 -25.72 8.40
N PRO A 72 8.25 -25.42 7.89
CA PRO A 72 8.64 -24.05 7.57
C PRO A 72 7.62 -23.35 6.71
N PHE A 73 7.21 -22.16 7.09
CA PHE A 73 6.18 -21.39 6.39
C PHE A 73 6.51 -19.90 6.34
N MET A 74 5.79 -19.20 5.50
CA MET A 74 5.70 -17.75 5.52
C MET A 74 4.23 -17.33 5.45
N HIS A 75 3.78 -16.68 6.50
CA HIS A 75 2.51 -15.98 6.53
C HIS A 75 2.62 -14.63 5.80
N ILE A 76 1.55 -14.25 5.12
CA ILE A 76 1.36 -12.90 4.56
C ILE A 76 -0.04 -12.39 4.92
N ASP A 77 -0.12 -11.10 5.23
CA ASP A 77 -1.42 -10.44 5.41
C ASP A 77 -2.16 -10.33 4.07
N GLY A 78 -3.50 -10.41 4.09
CA GLY A 78 -4.34 -10.34 2.90
C GLY A 78 -4.33 -8.99 2.14
N ASP A 79 -3.54 -8.04 2.61
CA ASP A 79 -3.28 -6.74 2.00
C ASP A 79 -1.78 -6.51 1.70
N PHE A 80 -1.00 -7.57 1.77
CA PHE A 80 0.41 -7.59 1.37
C PHE A 80 0.57 -8.15 -0.05
N VAL A 81 1.31 -7.45 -0.91
CA VAL A 81 1.49 -7.79 -2.33
C VAL A 81 2.97 -7.87 -2.68
N PHE A 82 3.39 -8.97 -3.28
CA PHE A 82 4.75 -9.13 -3.78
C PHE A 82 4.93 -8.55 -5.18
N TRP A 83 6.10 -7.93 -5.40
CA TRP A 83 6.59 -7.53 -6.72
C TRP A 83 7.89 -8.24 -7.14
N LYS A 84 8.46 -9.02 -6.24
CA LYS A 84 9.62 -9.90 -6.46
C LYS A 84 9.62 -11.03 -5.44
N THR A 85 10.48 -12.01 -5.63
CA THR A 85 10.77 -13.06 -4.64
C THR A 85 11.73 -12.56 -3.58
N TYR A 86 11.60 -13.10 -2.37
CA TYR A 86 12.55 -12.97 -1.27
C TYR A 86 13.03 -14.35 -0.85
N ASP A 87 14.26 -14.44 -0.33
CA ASP A 87 14.79 -15.67 0.27
C ASP A 87 14.07 -15.94 1.60
N LEU A 88 13.29 -17.01 1.63
CA LEU A 88 12.48 -17.41 2.78
C LEU A 88 13.16 -18.44 3.66
N ASN A 89 14.32 -18.97 3.27
CA ASN A 89 15.04 -19.97 4.03
C ASN A 89 15.87 -19.30 5.14
N ARG A 90 15.18 -18.76 6.15
CA ARG A 90 15.75 -18.07 7.30
C ARG A 90 15.14 -18.58 8.60
N PRO A 91 15.86 -18.50 9.74
CA PRO A 91 15.30 -18.88 11.04
C PRO A 91 13.99 -18.16 11.35
N LEU A 92 14.00 -16.83 11.24
CA LEU A 92 12.81 -15.98 11.35
C LEU A 92 12.84 -14.90 10.28
N ILE A 93 11.67 -14.57 9.75
CA ILE A 93 11.47 -13.52 8.75
C ILE A 93 10.33 -12.61 9.21
N PHE A 94 10.57 -11.31 9.09
CA PHE A 94 9.59 -10.25 9.35
C PHE A 94 9.63 -9.21 8.23
N GLN A 95 8.58 -8.40 8.12
CA GLN A 95 8.55 -7.34 7.13
C GLN A 95 9.63 -6.28 7.39
N ASN A 96 9.55 -5.60 8.52
CA ASN A 96 10.50 -4.58 8.99
C ASN A 96 10.40 -4.41 10.51
N ILE A 97 11.26 -3.59 11.06
CA ILE A 97 11.14 -3.12 12.44
C ILE A 97 10.51 -1.73 12.41
N GLU A 98 9.46 -1.53 13.17
CA GLU A 98 8.85 -0.24 13.45
C GLU A 98 9.51 0.38 14.67
N TYR A 99 10.14 1.53 14.49
CA TYR A 99 10.72 2.31 15.57
C TYR A 99 9.89 3.57 15.81
N ASP A 100 10.04 4.17 16.99
CA ASP A 100 9.42 5.46 17.33
C ASP A 100 7.89 5.49 17.18
N VAL A 101 7.23 4.32 17.27
CA VAL A 101 5.77 4.23 17.24
C VAL A 101 5.22 4.43 18.66
N PRO A 102 4.57 5.58 18.96
CA PRO A 102 4.12 5.94 20.32
C PRO A 102 3.14 4.94 20.93
N LEU A 103 2.45 4.18 20.08
CA LEU A 103 1.50 3.14 20.45
C LEU A 103 2.08 2.15 21.46
N TYR A 104 3.22 1.55 21.13
CA TYR A 104 3.80 0.50 21.96
C TYR A 104 4.24 1.02 23.33
N GLY A 105 4.85 2.20 23.36
CA GLY A 105 5.23 2.86 24.61
C GLY A 105 4.03 3.23 25.48
N ARG A 106 2.94 3.70 24.90
CA ARG A 106 1.70 4.03 25.59
C ARG A 106 1.07 2.80 26.23
N ILE A 107 0.92 1.70 25.48
CA ILE A 107 0.35 0.45 25.98
C ILE A 107 1.23 -0.13 27.08
N TYR A 108 2.55 -0.14 26.87
CA TYR A 108 3.50 -0.59 27.88
C TYR A 108 3.37 0.20 29.21
N GLN A 109 3.27 1.53 29.14
CA GLN A 109 3.11 2.36 30.34
C GLN A 109 1.78 2.10 31.05
N ASN A 110 0.71 1.84 30.31
CA ASN A 110 -0.58 1.46 30.86
C ASN A 110 -0.51 0.09 31.55
N LEU A 111 0.09 -0.88 30.90
CA LEU A 111 0.32 -2.22 31.48
C LEU A 111 1.18 -2.14 32.75
N LYS A 112 2.20 -1.29 32.81
CA LYS A 112 3.06 -1.12 33.96
C LYS A 112 2.33 -0.54 35.18
N LYS A 113 1.32 0.32 34.96
CA LYS A 113 0.50 0.90 36.03
C LYS A 113 -0.44 -0.13 36.67
N ASP A 114 -0.94 -1.06 35.87
CA ASP A 114 -1.92 -2.09 36.30
C ASP A 114 -1.25 -3.40 36.71
N SER A 115 0.05 -3.37 37.08
CA SER A 115 0.96 -4.51 37.18
C SER A 115 0.65 -5.54 38.28
N GLU A 116 -0.33 -5.32 39.17
CA GLU A 116 -0.70 -6.31 40.20
C GLU A 116 -1.52 -7.51 39.67
N GLU A 117 -2.17 -7.34 38.48
CA GLU A 117 -3.02 -8.38 37.90
C GLU A 117 -2.50 -8.99 36.58
N ILE A 118 -1.43 -8.44 35.99
CA ILE A 118 -1.00 -8.82 34.65
C ILE A 118 0.07 -9.87 34.65
N VAL A 119 -0.27 -11.04 34.13
CA VAL A 119 0.62 -12.19 33.92
C VAL A 119 1.34 -12.10 32.55
N PHE A 120 1.73 -10.91 32.11
CA PHE A 120 2.89 -10.84 31.23
C PHE A 120 4.11 -11.22 32.06
N GLU A 121 5.02 -12.00 31.49
CA GLU A 121 6.27 -12.28 32.16
C GLU A 121 6.81 -10.98 32.76
N ARG A 122 7.12 -10.98 34.08
CA ARG A 122 7.63 -9.76 34.78
C ARG A 122 8.69 -9.02 33.98
N CYS A 123 9.51 -9.74 33.23
CA CYS A 123 10.54 -9.17 32.39
C CYS A 123 10.02 -8.29 31.25
N LEU A 124 8.79 -8.50 30.75
CA LEU A 124 8.19 -7.62 29.73
C LEU A 124 7.75 -6.30 30.35
N VAL A 125 7.38 -6.33 31.63
CA VAL A 125 6.97 -5.13 32.38
C VAL A 125 8.18 -4.38 32.95
N ASP A 126 9.30 -5.07 33.18
CA ASP A 126 10.50 -4.48 33.78
C ASP A 126 11.40 -3.74 32.78
N SER A 127 11.30 -4.04 31.47
CA SER A 127 12.16 -3.41 30.45
C SER A 127 11.43 -3.18 29.13
N PHE A 128 11.13 -1.92 28.81
CA PHE A 128 10.67 -1.56 27.47
C PHE A 128 11.82 -1.62 26.47
N ILE A 129 11.62 -2.35 25.38
CA ILE A 129 12.54 -2.35 24.23
C ILE A 129 11.90 -1.54 23.12
N GLU A 130 12.60 -0.51 22.67
CA GLU A 130 12.14 0.32 21.58
C GLU A 130 12.09 -0.46 20.26
N GLY A 131 10.91 -0.48 19.62
CA GLY A 131 10.65 -1.12 18.36
C GLY A 131 9.63 -2.27 18.48
N ALA A 132 9.09 -2.63 17.33
CA ALA A 132 8.21 -3.79 17.14
C ALA A 132 8.41 -4.34 15.73
N PHE A 133 8.10 -5.61 15.50
CA PHE A 133 8.07 -6.14 14.14
C PHE A 133 6.77 -5.76 13.45
N ASN A 134 6.84 -5.31 12.21
CA ASN A 134 5.67 -5.36 11.33
C ASN A 134 5.51 -6.78 10.81
N MET A 135 4.37 -7.40 11.11
CA MET A 135 4.09 -8.80 10.81
C MET A 135 3.16 -8.99 9.59
N GLY A 136 3.19 -8.07 8.64
CA GLY A 136 2.59 -8.26 7.32
C GLY A 136 3.24 -9.41 6.54
N ILE A 137 4.49 -9.73 6.89
CA ILE A 137 5.16 -11.01 6.63
C ILE A 137 5.69 -11.54 7.95
N PHE A 138 5.46 -12.83 8.19
CA PHE A 138 6.01 -13.55 9.34
C PHE A 138 6.19 -15.03 9.04
N GLY A 139 7.29 -15.63 9.50
CA GLY A 139 7.52 -17.06 9.38
C GLY A 139 8.99 -17.42 9.52
N GLY A 140 9.38 -18.55 8.92
CA GLY A 140 10.76 -19.04 8.90
C GLY A 140 10.86 -20.52 9.22
N THR A 141 12.10 -20.96 9.49
CA THR A 141 12.42 -22.36 9.77
C THR A 141 12.50 -22.70 11.25
N ASN A 142 12.53 -21.69 12.13
CA ASN A 142 12.60 -21.90 13.58
C ASN A 142 11.19 -22.11 14.20
N LEU A 143 10.60 -23.27 13.90
CA LEU A 143 9.26 -23.62 14.36
C LEU A 143 9.14 -23.69 15.88
N ALA A 144 10.22 -24.06 16.59
CA ALA A 144 10.22 -24.11 18.04
C ALA A 144 9.95 -22.73 18.65
N PHE A 145 10.67 -21.69 18.18
CA PHE A 145 10.43 -20.31 18.60
C PHE A 145 9.04 -19.84 18.20
N ILE A 146 8.63 -20.09 16.93
CA ILE A 146 7.32 -19.65 16.42
C ILE A 146 6.19 -20.23 17.26
N SER A 147 6.25 -21.53 17.57
CA SER A 147 5.26 -22.20 18.40
C SER A 147 5.25 -21.67 19.84
N GLU A 148 6.42 -21.44 20.44
CA GLU A 148 6.54 -20.85 21.79
C GLU A 148 5.92 -19.46 21.84
N TYR A 149 6.32 -18.59 20.90
CA TYR A 149 5.77 -17.24 20.77
C TYR A 149 4.24 -17.27 20.63
N ALA A 150 3.72 -18.03 19.66
CA ALA A 150 2.31 -18.04 19.34
C ALA A 150 1.46 -18.60 20.50
N ASN A 151 1.87 -19.71 21.11
CA ASN A 151 1.17 -20.29 22.25
C ASN A 151 1.16 -19.36 23.47
N ASN A 152 2.26 -18.67 23.74
CA ASN A 152 2.33 -17.72 24.85
C ASN A 152 1.47 -16.48 24.58
N ALA A 153 1.45 -15.94 23.34
CA ALA A 153 0.61 -14.84 22.95
C ALA A 153 -0.90 -15.16 23.10
N LEU A 154 -1.32 -16.35 22.64
CA LEU A 154 -2.69 -16.83 22.79
C LEU A 154 -3.10 -17.01 24.25
N LYS A 155 -2.27 -17.67 25.06
CA LYS A 155 -2.51 -17.83 26.51
C LYS A 155 -2.64 -16.49 27.21
N TYR A 156 -1.78 -15.56 26.85
CA TYR A 156 -1.83 -14.20 27.39
C TYR A 156 -3.13 -13.50 27.01
N ALA A 157 -3.50 -13.51 25.72
CA ALA A 157 -4.75 -12.93 25.24
C ALA A 157 -5.97 -13.52 25.98
N ALA A 158 -6.03 -14.84 26.15
CA ALA A 158 -7.12 -15.51 26.84
C ALA A 158 -7.21 -15.16 28.33
N LYS A 159 -6.06 -15.08 29.00
CA LYS A 159 -6.01 -14.85 30.46
C LYS A 159 -6.36 -13.42 30.84
N THR A 160 -6.01 -12.44 29.99
CA THR A 160 -6.10 -11.02 30.33
C THR A 160 -7.29 -10.31 29.70
N SER A 161 -7.93 -10.91 28.67
CA SER A 161 -9.00 -10.24 27.93
C SER A 161 -10.29 -10.03 28.72
N SER A 162 -10.56 -10.87 29.72
CA SER A 162 -11.87 -10.90 30.39
C SER A 162 -12.07 -9.83 31.46
N ASN A 163 -11.00 -9.22 32.02
CA ASN A 163 -11.10 -8.29 33.15
C ASN A 163 -10.09 -7.14 33.14
N ASN A 164 -9.40 -6.92 32.04
CA ASN A 164 -8.32 -5.94 32.02
C ASN A 164 -8.72 -4.63 31.36
N LYS A 165 -8.77 -3.54 32.14
CA LYS A 165 -9.10 -2.20 31.66
C LYS A 165 -8.17 -1.72 30.55
N VAL A 166 -6.89 -2.13 30.56
CA VAL A 166 -5.94 -1.76 29.50
C VAL A 166 -6.39 -2.32 28.15
N PHE A 167 -6.97 -3.53 28.11
CA PHE A 167 -7.51 -4.12 26.90
C PHE A 167 -8.73 -3.34 26.40
N GLU A 168 -9.60 -2.90 27.31
CA GLU A 168 -10.77 -2.10 26.95
C GLU A 168 -10.38 -0.72 26.43
N ASP A 169 -9.46 -0.04 27.11
CA ASP A 169 -9.00 1.30 26.75
C ASP A 169 -8.16 1.31 25.46
N ASN A 170 -7.57 0.17 25.05
CA ASN A 170 -6.70 0.06 23.88
C ASN A 170 -7.20 -0.98 22.84
N LYS A 171 -8.52 -1.22 22.72
CA LYS A 171 -9.11 -2.25 21.85
C LYS A 171 -8.55 -2.32 20.44
N ASN A 172 -8.27 -1.17 19.83
CA ASN A 172 -7.76 -1.10 18.46
C ASN A 172 -6.27 -1.43 18.35
N ASP A 173 -5.53 -1.18 19.40
CA ASP A 173 -4.06 -1.16 19.37
C ASP A 173 -3.44 -2.37 20.07
N ILE A 174 -4.20 -3.01 20.96
CA ILE A 174 -3.71 -4.14 21.78
C ILE A 174 -3.30 -5.36 20.92
N ASN A 175 -3.93 -5.54 19.75
CA ASN A 175 -3.53 -6.57 18.80
C ASN A 175 -2.08 -6.41 18.37
N CYS A 176 -1.70 -5.20 17.97
CA CYS A 176 -0.33 -4.90 17.56
C CYS A 176 0.66 -5.11 18.69
N PHE A 177 0.25 -4.84 19.94
CA PHE A 177 1.09 -5.07 21.08
C PHE A 177 1.32 -6.57 21.33
N ILE A 178 0.25 -7.38 21.34
CA ILE A 178 0.35 -8.82 21.58
C ILE A 178 1.04 -9.54 20.42
N GLU A 179 0.74 -9.16 19.19
CA GLU A 179 1.29 -9.80 18.00
C GLU A 179 2.70 -9.28 17.70
N GLN A 180 2.86 -7.98 17.49
CA GLN A 180 4.05 -7.38 16.90
C GLN A 180 5.13 -7.07 17.94
N TYR A 181 4.75 -6.37 19.01
CA TYR A 181 5.70 -5.99 20.05
C TYR A 181 6.18 -7.21 20.84
N TYR A 182 5.28 -8.11 21.20
CA TYR A 182 5.67 -9.30 21.96
C TYR A 182 6.61 -10.23 21.16
N ALA A 183 6.38 -10.41 19.86
CA ALA A 183 7.29 -11.15 19.00
C ALA A 183 8.69 -10.52 18.96
N TYR A 184 8.75 -9.18 18.84
CA TYR A 184 10.02 -8.44 18.86
C TYR A 184 10.75 -8.58 20.21
N PHE A 185 10.02 -8.36 21.29
CA PHE A 185 10.55 -8.49 22.64
C PHE A 185 11.13 -9.90 22.89
N LEU A 186 10.35 -10.95 22.59
CA LEU A 186 10.77 -12.33 22.81
C LEU A 186 12.00 -12.69 21.96
N THR A 187 12.04 -12.27 20.70
CA THR A 187 13.19 -12.45 19.80
C THR A 187 14.45 -11.81 20.38
N LYS A 188 14.35 -10.59 20.92
CA LYS A 188 15.48 -9.90 21.56
C LYS A 188 15.91 -10.56 22.85
N LYS A 189 14.95 -10.95 23.72
CA LYS A 189 15.22 -11.61 25.00
C LYS A 189 15.93 -12.96 24.83
N MET A 190 15.51 -13.73 23.84
CA MET A 190 16.07 -15.05 23.57
C MET A 190 17.29 -15.00 22.63
N ASN A 191 17.67 -13.82 22.17
CA ASN A 191 18.77 -13.61 21.23
C ASN A 191 18.65 -14.48 19.96
N ILE A 192 17.44 -14.56 19.41
CA ILE A 192 17.16 -15.34 18.20
C ILE A 192 17.58 -14.55 16.96
N ASP A 193 18.23 -15.22 16.02
CA ASP A 193 18.57 -14.64 14.72
C ASP A 193 17.32 -14.46 13.85
N TYR A 194 17.23 -13.29 13.19
CA TYR A 194 16.10 -12.93 12.35
C TYR A 194 16.51 -12.09 11.16
N ASN A 195 15.69 -12.13 10.13
CA ASN A 195 15.78 -11.27 8.95
C ASN A 195 14.56 -10.36 8.82
N VAL A 196 14.76 -9.18 8.28
CA VAL A 196 13.70 -8.30 7.79
C VAL A 196 13.84 -8.12 6.29
N ILE A 197 12.73 -8.17 5.56
CA ILE A 197 12.75 -8.00 4.10
C ILE A 197 12.96 -6.54 3.68
N HIS A 198 12.64 -5.61 4.56
CA HIS A 198 12.84 -4.18 4.37
C HIS A 198 13.54 -3.57 5.59
N ARG A 199 14.57 -2.80 5.33
CA ARG A 199 15.28 -2.04 6.36
C ARG A 199 14.99 -0.56 6.16
N PRO A 200 14.19 0.06 7.03
CA PRO A 200 13.98 1.50 6.97
C PRO A 200 15.30 2.24 7.17
N VAL A 201 15.47 3.33 6.46
CA VAL A 201 16.67 4.16 6.55
C VAL A 201 16.54 5.12 7.72
N ARG A 202 17.47 5.05 8.68
CA ARG A 202 17.58 6.06 9.74
C ARG A 202 18.30 7.29 9.20
N PHE A 203 17.64 8.43 9.25
CA PHE A 203 18.21 9.71 8.86
C PHE A 203 18.24 10.66 10.07
N LYS A 204 19.43 11.06 10.52
CA LYS A 204 19.63 11.99 11.65
C LYS A 204 18.85 11.61 12.94
N ASN A 205 18.89 10.36 13.33
CA ASN A 205 18.13 9.79 14.47
C ASN A 205 16.62 9.67 14.24
N GLU A 206 16.14 9.92 13.05
CA GLU A 206 14.74 9.64 12.65
C GLU A 206 14.71 8.45 11.71
N THR A 207 13.73 7.59 11.87
CA THR A 207 13.53 6.45 10.98
C THR A 207 12.61 6.88 9.85
N VAL A 208 13.14 6.87 8.62
CA VAL A 208 12.38 7.22 7.41
C VAL A 208 12.06 5.95 6.65
N GLY A 209 10.83 5.81 6.17
CA GLY A 209 10.40 4.67 5.37
C GLY A 209 9.97 3.48 6.21
N GLU A 210 9.42 3.74 7.40
CA GLU A 210 8.69 2.71 8.14
C GLU A 210 7.51 2.18 7.33
N GLY A 211 7.22 0.91 7.52
CA GLY A 211 6.29 0.13 6.69
C GLY A 211 4.92 0.71 6.39
N THR A 212 4.54 1.77 7.10
CA THR A 212 3.29 2.49 6.90
C THR A 212 3.30 3.49 5.75
N ASP A 213 4.51 3.86 5.26
CA ASP A 213 4.67 4.92 4.27
C ASP A 213 5.26 4.46 2.96
N PHE A 214 5.01 3.21 2.64
CA PHE A 214 5.40 2.73 1.34
C PHE A 214 4.89 3.70 0.27
N ASN A 215 5.80 4.13 -0.55
CA ASN A 215 5.45 4.66 -1.83
C ASN A 215 4.74 3.53 -2.56
N LEU A 216 3.42 3.54 -2.52
CA LEU A 216 2.57 2.50 -3.10
C LEU A 216 2.88 2.24 -4.57
N TRP A 217 3.52 3.22 -5.19
CA TRP A 217 3.92 3.21 -6.59
C TRP A 217 5.33 2.69 -6.81
N ASP A 218 6.15 2.58 -5.74
CA ASP A 218 7.53 2.14 -5.85
C ASP A 218 7.66 0.62 -5.73
N LYS A 219 7.38 -0.06 -6.83
CA LYS A 219 7.61 -1.51 -6.95
C LYS A 219 9.09 -1.90 -6.78
N ASN A 220 10.02 -0.93 -6.77
CA ASN A 220 11.46 -1.21 -6.58
C ASN A 220 11.77 -1.73 -5.17
N ILE A 221 10.95 -1.37 -4.17
CA ILE A 221 11.05 -1.98 -2.84
C ILE A 221 10.80 -3.49 -2.92
N GLY A 222 9.93 -3.92 -3.84
CA GLY A 222 9.65 -5.31 -4.12
C GLY A 222 8.42 -5.86 -3.42
N PHE A 223 7.69 -5.04 -2.67
CA PHE A 223 6.38 -5.34 -2.12
C PHE A 223 5.57 -4.07 -1.85
N SER A 224 4.29 -4.24 -1.64
CA SER A 224 3.39 -3.20 -1.12
C SER A 224 2.55 -3.78 0.01
N HIS A 225 2.38 -3.04 1.10
CA HIS A 225 1.52 -3.43 2.21
C HIS A 225 0.50 -2.31 2.47
N PHE A 226 -0.78 -2.58 2.23
CA PHE A 226 -1.85 -1.58 2.32
C PHE A 226 -2.43 -1.52 3.73
N LEU A 227 -1.65 -1.00 4.68
CA LEU A 227 -1.94 -1.03 6.11
C LEU A 227 -3.22 -0.27 6.51
N GLY A 228 -3.98 -0.88 7.39
CA GLY A 228 -5.09 -0.26 8.13
C GLY A 228 -6.06 0.55 7.24
N GLN A 229 -6.24 1.82 7.57
CA GLN A 229 -7.14 2.73 6.86
C GLN A 229 -6.62 3.17 5.48
N SER A 230 -5.36 2.90 5.15
CA SER A 230 -4.82 3.25 3.82
C SER A 230 -5.59 2.57 2.68
N LYS A 231 -6.18 1.40 2.93
CA LYS A 231 -7.06 0.69 1.98
C LYS A 231 -8.29 1.47 1.58
N LEU A 232 -8.74 2.40 2.40
CA LEU A 232 -9.88 3.28 2.14
C LEU A 232 -9.48 4.53 1.35
N ASN A 233 -8.18 4.77 1.20
CA ASN A 233 -7.69 5.85 0.36
C ASN A 233 -7.94 5.50 -1.10
N TYR A 234 -8.58 6.41 -1.83
CA TYR A 234 -8.93 6.19 -3.23
C TYR A 234 -7.71 5.96 -4.14
N HIS A 235 -6.56 6.55 -3.86
CA HIS A 235 -5.33 6.30 -4.62
C HIS A 235 -4.83 4.87 -4.45
N VAL A 236 -4.90 4.33 -3.22
CA VAL A 236 -4.54 2.94 -2.94
C VAL A 236 -5.51 2.00 -3.62
N ALA A 237 -6.80 2.27 -3.46
CA ALA A 237 -7.85 1.45 -4.06
C ALA A 237 -7.78 1.47 -5.60
N ASP A 238 -7.48 2.63 -6.20
CA ASP A 238 -7.27 2.78 -7.64
C ASP A 238 -6.02 2.02 -8.11
N PHE A 239 -4.91 2.11 -7.37
CA PHE A 239 -3.70 1.34 -7.66
C PHE A 239 -3.97 -0.17 -7.67
N VAL A 240 -4.61 -0.69 -6.62
CA VAL A 240 -4.95 -2.11 -6.51
C VAL A 240 -5.89 -2.54 -7.64
N ALA A 241 -6.88 -1.72 -7.97
CA ALA A 241 -7.81 -1.99 -9.07
C ALA A 241 -7.09 -2.05 -10.42
N ARG A 242 -6.19 -1.12 -10.70
CA ARG A 242 -5.38 -1.12 -11.93
C ARG A 242 -4.43 -2.30 -12.01
N GLU A 243 -3.77 -2.65 -10.91
CA GLU A 243 -2.90 -3.82 -10.88
C GLU A 243 -3.67 -5.11 -11.18
N LEU A 244 -4.87 -5.26 -10.60
CA LEU A 244 -5.75 -6.38 -10.93
C LEU A 244 -6.19 -6.34 -12.40
N TYR A 245 -6.64 -5.18 -12.88
CA TYR A 245 -7.08 -5.04 -14.25
C TYR A 245 -5.98 -5.37 -15.27
N ASN A 246 -4.77 -4.86 -15.05
CA ASN A 246 -3.65 -5.03 -15.99
C ASN A 246 -3.04 -6.43 -15.95
N ASN A 247 -3.00 -7.08 -14.79
CA ASN A 247 -2.30 -8.36 -14.63
C ASN A 247 -3.27 -9.56 -14.53
N TYR A 248 -4.48 -9.33 -14.03
CA TYR A 248 -5.48 -10.36 -13.72
C TYR A 248 -6.89 -9.88 -14.07
N PRO A 249 -7.19 -9.57 -15.35
CA PRO A 249 -8.43 -8.92 -15.75
C PRO A 249 -9.70 -9.72 -15.41
N ASP A 250 -9.63 -11.06 -15.43
CA ASP A 250 -10.76 -11.91 -15.07
C ASP A 250 -11.14 -11.75 -13.57
N TYR A 251 -10.13 -11.73 -12.71
CA TYR A 251 -10.35 -11.48 -11.28
C TYR A 251 -10.85 -10.06 -11.01
N TYR A 252 -10.34 -9.07 -11.74
CA TYR A 252 -10.87 -7.71 -11.65
C TYR A 252 -12.37 -7.68 -11.98
N ARG A 253 -12.78 -8.28 -13.11
CA ARG A 253 -14.18 -8.35 -13.53
C ARG A 253 -15.04 -9.10 -12.51
N LEU A 254 -14.55 -10.22 -11.99
CA LEU A 254 -15.24 -11.00 -10.97
C LEU A 254 -15.47 -10.19 -9.69
N VAL A 255 -14.42 -9.58 -9.13
CA VAL A 255 -14.53 -8.71 -7.95
C VAL A 255 -15.51 -7.58 -8.19
N HIS A 256 -15.40 -6.89 -9.33
CA HIS A 256 -16.29 -5.80 -9.67
C HIS A 256 -17.75 -6.24 -9.77
N SER A 257 -18.02 -7.39 -10.37
CA SER A 257 -19.38 -7.93 -10.50
C SER A 257 -20.00 -8.29 -9.15
N LEU A 258 -19.23 -8.89 -8.25
CA LEU A 258 -19.70 -9.31 -6.92
C LEU A 258 -20.00 -8.13 -5.98
N PHE A 259 -19.25 -7.03 -6.12
CA PHE A 259 -19.34 -5.89 -5.20
C PHE A 259 -19.89 -4.62 -5.86
N LYS A 260 -20.43 -4.72 -7.07
CA LYS A 260 -20.99 -3.60 -7.84
C LYS A 260 -22.02 -2.77 -7.06
N ASP A 261 -22.90 -3.42 -6.33
CA ASP A 261 -23.95 -2.75 -5.59
C ASP A 261 -23.50 -2.20 -4.23
N GLY A 262 -22.42 -2.74 -3.67
CA GLY A 262 -21.79 -2.22 -2.44
C GLY A 262 -21.21 -0.82 -2.65
N HIS A 263 -20.75 -0.50 -3.86
CA HIS A 263 -20.21 0.82 -4.19
C HIS A 263 -21.28 1.92 -4.25
N LYS A 264 -22.53 1.59 -4.58
CA LYS A 264 -23.61 2.59 -4.63
C LYS A 264 -23.97 3.19 -3.28
N LYS A 265 -23.68 2.51 -2.17
CA LYS A 265 -24.10 2.92 -0.82
C LYS A 265 -23.02 3.67 0.00
N LYS A 266 -21.75 3.66 -0.39
CA LYS A 266 -20.64 4.19 0.43
C LYS A 266 -19.78 5.27 -0.21
N PHE A 267 -19.93 5.56 -1.49
CA PHE A 267 -19.24 6.70 -2.08
C PHE A 267 -20.05 7.97 -1.80
N PHE A 268 -19.49 8.80 -0.93
CA PHE A 268 -20.01 10.09 -0.48
C PHE A 268 -20.04 11.16 -1.58
N PHE A 269 -20.50 10.83 -2.77
CA PHE A 269 -20.77 11.82 -3.82
C PHE A 269 -22.24 11.81 -4.17
N SER A 270 -23.08 12.29 -3.24
CA SER A 270 -24.40 12.78 -3.63
C SER A 270 -24.23 14.12 -4.34
N LYS A 271 -25.05 14.40 -5.34
CA LYS A 271 -25.01 15.68 -6.08
C LYS A 271 -24.94 16.94 -5.20
N GLY A 272 -25.54 16.89 -3.98
CA GLY A 272 -25.52 17.99 -3.02
C GLY A 272 -24.24 18.14 -2.20
N ASN A 273 -23.38 17.13 -2.14
CA ASN A 273 -22.15 17.15 -1.32
C ASN A 273 -20.87 17.39 -2.14
N LYS A 274 -20.96 17.58 -3.45
CA LYS A 274 -19.80 17.69 -4.33
C LYS A 274 -19.00 18.96 -4.09
N GLU A 275 -19.67 20.09 -3.99
CA GLU A 275 -19.01 21.37 -3.69
C GLU A 275 -18.42 21.35 -2.27
N LEU A 276 -19.17 20.83 -1.32
CA LEU A 276 -18.72 20.70 0.08
C LEU A 276 -17.50 19.79 0.22
N ASN A 277 -17.44 18.68 -0.52
CA ASN A 277 -16.30 17.75 -0.45
C ASN A 277 -15.04 18.29 -1.11
N ILE A 278 -15.16 19.05 -2.19
CA ILE A 278 -14.00 19.66 -2.85
C ILE A 278 -13.44 20.79 -2.00
N GLU A 279 -14.29 21.64 -1.46
CA GLU A 279 -13.87 22.70 -0.52
C GLU A 279 -13.35 22.10 0.78
N TYR A 280 -14.02 21.11 1.34
CA TYR A 280 -13.56 20.41 2.53
C TYR A 280 -12.19 19.74 2.31
N LEU A 281 -11.96 19.05 1.20
CA LEU A 281 -10.65 18.46 0.88
C LEU A 281 -9.57 19.53 0.71
N TYR A 282 -9.92 20.66 0.12
CA TYR A 282 -9.01 21.80 -0.02
C TYR A 282 -8.73 22.46 1.33
N GLU A 283 -9.75 22.70 2.14
CA GLU A 283 -9.61 23.28 3.48
C GLU A 283 -8.90 22.34 4.45
N ASP A 284 -9.19 21.04 4.41
CA ASP A 284 -8.48 20.02 5.19
C ASP A 284 -7.00 19.96 4.79
N LEU A 285 -6.71 20.00 3.49
CA LEU A 285 -5.35 20.07 2.98
C LEU A 285 -4.65 21.35 3.40
N MET A 286 -5.33 22.51 3.32
CA MET A 286 -4.79 23.81 3.76
C MET A 286 -4.59 23.85 5.28
N SER A 287 -5.52 23.31 6.05
CA SER A 287 -5.41 23.20 7.52
C SER A 287 -4.24 22.31 7.92
N ARG A 288 -4.07 21.18 7.24
CA ARG A 288 -2.92 20.28 7.49
C ARG A 288 -1.60 20.95 7.17
N LEU A 289 -1.55 21.80 6.16
CA LEU A 289 -0.36 22.56 5.82
C LEU A 289 -0.06 23.67 6.83
N GLN A 290 -1.08 24.38 7.30
CA GLN A 290 -0.94 25.42 8.31
C GLN A 290 -0.53 24.84 9.67
N ASN A 291 -1.00 23.62 9.98
CA ASN A 291 -0.68 22.89 11.20
C ASN A 291 0.54 21.98 11.04
N SER A 292 1.20 22.01 9.89
CA SER A 292 2.39 21.20 9.67
C SER A 292 3.60 21.80 10.37
N HIS A 293 4.45 20.95 10.92
CA HIS A 293 5.72 21.34 11.53
C HIS A 293 6.79 21.75 10.49
N TYR A 294 6.40 22.11 9.25
CA TYR A 294 7.32 22.53 8.22
C TYR A 294 7.36 24.02 8.04
N ILE A 295 8.57 24.49 7.86
CA ILE A 295 8.82 25.81 7.30
C ILE A 295 9.30 25.58 5.86
N LEU A 296 8.47 25.89 4.89
CA LEU A 296 8.85 25.94 3.50
C LEU A 296 9.55 27.25 3.20
N GLU A 297 10.62 27.21 2.42
CA GLU A 297 11.12 28.43 1.78
C GLU A 297 9.99 29.10 0.98
N ASP A 298 9.92 30.43 1.00
CA ASP A 298 8.82 31.20 0.40
C ASP A 298 8.56 30.84 -1.08
N LYS A 299 9.63 30.55 -1.81
CA LYS A 299 9.55 30.12 -3.21
C LYS A 299 8.83 28.77 -3.37
N LEU A 300 9.12 27.82 -2.48
CA LEU A 300 8.46 26.52 -2.46
C LEU A 300 7.00 26.64 -2.03
N LYS A 301 6.74 27.49 -1.01
CA LYS A 301 5.39 27.78 -0.55
C LYS A 301 4.52 28.36 -1.67
N LYS A 302 5.05 29.33 -2.42
CA LYS A 302 4.36 29.93 -3.56
C LYS A 302 4.05 28.87 -4.64
N ASN A 303 5.03 28.07 -5.02
CA ASN A 303 4.86 27.02 -6.02
C ASN A 303 3.88 25.93 -5.58
N TYR A 304 3.85 25.64 -4.28
CA TYR A 304 2.88 24.73 -3.72
C TYR A 304 1.45 25.30 -3.79
N MET A 305 1.27 26.57 -3.52
CA MET A 305 -0.02 27.22 -3.67
C MET A 305 -0.50 27.22 -5.13
N GLU A 306 0.40 27.41 -6.10
CA GLU A 306 0.10 27.28 -7.53
C GLU A 306 -0.38 25.85 -7.86
N TYR A 307 0.30 24.83 -7.38
CA TYR A 307 -0.12 23.43 -7.53
C TYR A 307 -1.52 23.16 -6.95
N LEU A 308 -1.82 23.68 -5.76
CA LEU A 308 -3.12 23.50 -5.14
C LEU A 308 -4.25 24.20 -5.90
N GLN A 309 -3.98 25.43 -6.38
CA GLN A 309 -4.94 26.19 -7.19
C GLN A 309 -5.22 25.50 -8.53
N ASP A 310 -4.18 25.02 -9.21
CA ASP A 310 -4.32 24.23 -10.43
C ASP A 310 -5.10 22.94 -10.19
N SER A 311 -4.79 22.23 -9.10
CA SER A 311 -5.48 20.99 -8.73
C SER A 311 -6.97 21.24 -8.46
N LYS A 312 -7.30 22.31 -7.72
CA LYS A 312 -8.70 22.69 -7.45
C LYS A 312 -9.43 23.04 -8.76
N LYS A 313 -8.80 23.87 -9.59
CA LYS A 313 -9.37 24.28 -10.89
C LYS A 313 -9.65 23.06 -11.78
N LEU A 314 -8.65 22.21 -11.97
CA LEU A 314 -8.78 21.02 -12.82
C LEU A 314 -9.84 20.04 -12.27
N LEU A 315 -9.92 19.89 -10.96
CA LEU A 315 -10.94 19.05 -10.34
C LEU A 315 -12.35 19.59 -10.63
N LEU A 316 -12.56 20.90 -10.50
CA LEU A 316 -13.86 21.54 -10.82
C LEU A 316 -14.22 21.40 -12.32
N GLU A 317 -13.25 21.60 -13.22
CA GLU A 317 -13.45 21.47 -14.66
C GLU A 317 -13.74 20.03 -15.11
N THR A 318 -13.31 19.03 -14.34
CA THR A 318 -13.44 17.61 -14.69
C THR A 318 -14.56 16.88 -13.95
N VAL A 319 -15.31 17.54 -13.05
CA VAL A 319 -16.40 16.93 -12.26
C VAL A 319 -17.39 16.18 -13.12
N ASP A 320 -17.87 16.77 -14.20
CA ASP A 320 -18.87 16.14 -15.08
C ASP A 320 -18.29 14.93 -15.83
N THR A 321 -17.01 14.98 -16.17
CA THR A 321 -16.30 13.85 -16.82
C THR A 321 -16.07 12.70 -15.84
N ILE A 322 -15.80 13.02 -14.57
CA ILE A 322 -15.63 12.03 -13.50
C ILE A 322 -16.95 11.26 -13.25
N GLU A 323 -18.11 11.92 -13.40
CA GLU A 323 -19.40 11.29 -13.19
C GLU A 323 -19.78 10.26 -14.26
N ASN A 324 -19.33 10.49 -15.47
CA ASN A 324 -19.57 9.64 -16.61
C ASN A 324 -18.22 9.08 -17.16
N PRO A 325 -17.48 8.30 -16.39
CA PRO A 325 -16.24 7.71 -16.87
C PRO A 325 -16.60 6.82 -18.05
N ILE A 326 -16.01 7.10 -19.18
CA ILE A 326 -16.09 6.23 -20.32
C ILE A 326 -15.19 5.04 -19.98
N ALA A 327 -15.80 3.90 -19.72
CA ALA A 327 -15.08 2.65 -19.85
C ALA A 327 -14.45 2.67 -21.25
N SER A 328 -13.15 2.41 -21.36
CA SER A 328 -12.53 2.22 -22.65
C SER A 328 -13.39 1.22 -23.42
N GLU A 329 -13.89 1.61 -24.59
CA GLU A 329 -14.76 0.74 -25.41
C GLU A 329 -14.03 -0.54 -25.84
N LYS A 330 -12.70 -0.52 -25.74
CA LYS A 330 -11.82 -1.68 -26.01
C LYS A 330 -10.88 -1.90 -24.83
N GLU A 331 -10.79 -3.15 -24.38
CA GLU A 331 -9.77 -3.53 -23.40
C GLU A 331 -8.36 -3.22 -23.97
N PRO A 332 -7.48 -2.60 -23.17
CA PRO A 332 -6.11 -2.36 -23.63
C PRO A 332 -5.42 -3.71 -23.91
N LEU A 333 -4.65 -3.75 -25.00
CA LEU A 333 -3.88 -4.93 -25.35
C LEU A 333 -2.93 -5.32 -24.21
N PRO A 334 -2.86 -6.59 -23.84
CA PRO A 334 -1.87 -7.05 -22.88
C PRO A 334 -0.46 -6.68 -23.35
N ILE A 335 0.36 -6.21 -22.43
CA ILE A 335 1.74 -5.74 -22.73
C ILE A 335 2.57 -6.81 -23.48
N LYS A 336 2.33 -8.09 -23.16
CA LYS A 336 2.98 -9.22 -23.83
C LYS A 336 2.68 -9.32 -25.33
N ASP A 337 1.58 -8.70 -25.77
CA ASP A 337 1.11 -8.75 -27.15
C ASP A 337 1.51 -7.51 -27.97
N TRP A 338 2.27 -6.57 -27.37
CA TRP A 338 2.75 -5.36 -28.04
C TRP A 338 3.83 -5.69 -29.07
N LYS A 339 3.66 -5.13 -30.26
CA LYS A 339 4.58 -5.24 -31.41
C LYS A 339 5.00 -3.83 -31.87
N LEU A 340 5.98 -3.73 -32.77
CA LEU A 340 6.38 -2.46 -33.36
C LEU A 340 5.22 -1.75 -34.07
N SER A 341 4.28 -2.51 -34.64
CA SER A 341 3.07 -1.99 -35.26
C SER A 341 1.97 -1.59 -34.27
N THR A 342 2.07 -1.98 -32.98
CA THR A 342 1.09 -1.59 -31.98
C THR A 342 1.00 -0.08 -31.88
N LYS A 343 -0.21 0.44 -31.93
CA LYS A 343 -0.52 1.88 -31.92
C LYS A 343 -0.97 2.30 -30.53
N PHE A 344 -0.61 3.51 -30.15
CA PHE A 344 -0.88 4.12 -28.84
C PHE A 344 -1.48 5.50 -29.01
N ARG A 345 -2.44 5.86 -28.17
CA ARG A 345 -2.97 7.22 -28.08
C ARG A 345 -3.26 7.59 -26.63
N LEU A 346 -3.23 8.88 -26.30
CA LEU A 346 -3.75 9.39 -25.04
C LEU A 346 -5.28 9.30 -25.07
N ASN A 347 -5.84 8.77 -24.01
CA ASN A 347 -7.29 8.70 -23.85
C ASN A 347 -7.81 9.83 -22.93
N ARG A 348 -9.12 9.84 -22.68
CA ARG A 348 -9.80 10.88 -21.90
C ARG A 348 -9.41 10.91 -20.41
N ASN A 349 -8.74 9.88 -19.90
CA ASN A 349 -8.28 9.87 -18.52
C ASN A 349 -7.04 10.74 -18.31
N PHE A 350 -6.33 11.10 -19.38
CA PHE A 350 -5.29 12.12 -19.33
C PHE A 350 -5.91 13.51 -19.36
N ILE A 351 -5.61 14.33 -18.34
CA ILE A 351 -6.08 15.72 -18.27
C ILE A 351 -5.01 16.66 -18.81
N CYS A 352 -3.92 16.76 -18.09
CA CYS A 352 -2.79 17.61 -18.47
C CYS A 352 -1.51 17.23 -17.70
N ILE A 353 -0.41 17.86 -18.07
CA ILE A 353 0.86 17.74 -17.36
C ILE A 353 1.50 19.13 -17.22
N ASN A 354 1.74 19.54 -15.99
CA ASN A 354 2.32 20.82 -15.61
C ASN A 354 3.67 20.65 -14.95
N ARG A 355 4.46 21.71 -14.92
CA ARG A 355 5.76 21.73 -14.26
C ARG A 355 5.68 22.49 -12.95
N TYR A 356 6.07 21.82 -11.88
CA TYR A 356 6.19 22.42 -10.54
C TYR A 356 7.58 22.16 -9.97
N MET A 357 7.92 22.86 -8.90
CA MET A 357 9.27 22.75 -8.30
C MET A 357 9.46 21.49 -7.45
N CYS A 358 8.37 20.91 -6.95
CA CYS A 358 8.44 19.86 -5.93
C CYS A 358 7.34 18.82 -6.10
N PRO A 359 7.61 17.52 -5.91
CA PRO A 359 6.60 16.50 -5.70
C PRO A 359 6.07 16.60 -4.28
N TRP A 360 4.94 17.25 -4.12
CA TRP A 360 4.30 17.48 -2.81
C TRP A 360 3.93 16.18 -2.09
N SER A 361 3.78 15.08 -2.81
CA SER A 361 3.64 13.75 -2.24
C SER A 361 4.85 13.31 -1.41
N GLU A 362 6.06 13.70 -1.81
CA GLU A 362 7.28 13.43 -1.03
C GLU A 362 7.32 14.26 0.26
N MET A 363 6.84 15.49 0.19
CA MET A 363 6.72 16.35 1.37
C MET A 363 5.70 15.82 2.35
N TYR A 364 4.57 15.32 1.88
CA TYR A 364 3.57 14.69 2.75
C TYR A 364 4.13 13.48 3.49
N LYS A 365 4.99 12.70 2.86
CA LYS A 365 5.68 11.57 3.52
C LYS A 365 6.61 12.05 4.62
N ALA A 366 7.45 13.04 4.33
CA ALA A 366 8.33 13.63 5.33
C ALA A 366 7.54 14.20 6.50
N GLN A 367 6.36 14.77 6.25
CA GLN A 367 5.48 15.39 7.25
C GLN A 367 4.96 14.41 8.29
N ARG A 368 4.59 13.23 7.88
CA ARG A 368 3.94 12.25 8.77
C ARG A 368 4.87 11.76 9.88
N PHE A 369 6.20 11.87 9.68
CA PHE A 369 7.21 11.38 10.61
C PHE A 369 8.05 12.47 11.27
N ALA A 370 7.88 13.73 10.87
CA ALA A 370 8.60 14.81 11.51
C ALA A 370 7.92 15.20 12.83
N TYR A 371 8.46 14.72 13.92
CA TYR A 371 8.10 15.17 15.26
C TYR A 371 8.70 16.54 15.63
N LYS A 372 9.50 17.13 14.75
CA LYS A 372 10.17 18.42 14.96
C LYS A 372 10.04 19.29 13.72
N GLU A 373 9.92 20.59 13.94
CA GLU A 373 10.01 21.58 12.87
C GLU A 373 11.31 21.39 12.09
N PHE A 374 11.21 21.23 10.77
CA PHE A 374 12.38 21.29 9.89
C PHE A 374 12.07 22.16 8.66
N ILE A 375 13.14 22.82 8.20
CA ILE A 375 13.05 23.69 7.04
C ILE A 375 13.37 22.85 5.79
N VAL A 376 12.40 22.75 4.88
CA VAL A 376 12.62 22.16 3.57
C VAL A 376 13.14 23.23 2.61
N LYS A 377 14.33 23.03 2.07
CA LYS A 377 14.95 23.91 1.10
C LYS A 377 14.87 23.33 -0.31
N GLU A 378 14.84 24.21 -1.31
CA GLU A 378 14.82 23.79 -2.72
C GLU A 378 15.94 22.77 -3.06
N LYS A 379 17.13 22.96 -2.49
CA LYS A 379 18.28 22.05 -2.68
C LYS A 379 18.10 20.65 -2.08
N ASP A 380 17.21 20.49 -1.12
CA ASP A 380 16.93 19.23 -0.46
C ASP A 380 15.92 18.38 -1.26
N ILE A 381 15.36 18.95 -2.31
CA ILE A 381 14.35 18.35 -3.15
C ILE A 381 15.01 17.80 -4.41
N THR A 382 15.32 16.52 -4.38
CA THR A 382 15.93 15.77 -5.51
C THR A 382 14.87 15.11 -6.36
N CYS A 383 14.01 15.87 -7.06
CA CYS A 383 12.87 15.23 -7.63
C CYS A 383 12.44 15.71 -8.99
N GLU A 384 11.63 14.87 -9.57
CA GLU A 384 10.91 15.05 -10.81
C GLU A 384 10.06 16.31 -10.74
N LYS A 385 10.13 17.11 -11.83
CA LYS A 385 9.53 18.45 -11.84
C LYS A 385 8.20 18.52 -12.58
N TYR A 386 7.71 17.41 -13.08
CA TYR A 386 6.46 17.36 -13.85
C TYR A 386 5.39 16.60 -13.09
N CYS A 387 4.22 17.22 -12.95
CA CYS A 387 3.04 16.59 -12.39
C CYS A 387 2.02 16.35 -13.50
N MET A 388 1.63 15.12 -13.66
CA MET A 388 0.58 14.68 -14.56
C MET A 388 -0.73 14.55 -13.80
N PHE A 389 -1.78 15.19 -14.29
CA PHE A 389 -3.13 15.07 -13.77
C PHE A 389 -3.92 14.08 -14.63
N ILE A 390 -4.53 13.11 -13.98
CA ILE A 390 -5.29 12.06 -14.64
C ILE A 390 -6.64 11.84 -13.96
N LEU A 391 -7.60 11.33 -14.71
CA LEU A 391 -8.81 10.74 -14.15
C LEU A 391 -8.54 9.28 -13.78
N THR A 392 -9.08 8.88 -12.65
CA THR A 392 -9.00 7.49 -12.20
C THR A 392 -10.35 6.82 -12.46
N PRO A 393 -10.51 6.09 -13.59
CA PRO A 393 -11.81 5.59 -14.04
C PRO A 393 -12.45 4.62 -13.06
N PHE A 394 -11.64 3.92 -12.25
CA PHE A 394 -12.11 2.95 -11.28
C PHE A 394 -12.74 3.59 -10.04
N HIS A 395 -12.31 4.79 -9.66
CA HIS A 395 -12.76 5.49 -8.45
C HIS A 395 -13.40 6.85 -8.70
N LYS A 396 -13.63 7.19 -9.97
CA LYS A 396 -14.27 8.46 -10.33
C LYS A 396 -13.64 9.66 -9.62
N SER A 397 -12.33 9.77 -9.68
CA SER A 397 -11.57 10.83 -9.04
C SER A 397 -10.46 11.38 -9.93
N MET A 398 -9.85 12.46 -9.55
CA MET A 398 -8.63 12.98 -10.17
C MET A 398 -7.42 12.61 -9.30
N ALA A 399 -6.35 12.17 -9.94
CA ALA A 399 -5.05 11.95 -9.29
C ALA A 399 -3.97 12.83 -9.90
N SER A 400 -2.99 13.18 -9.08
CA SER A 400 -1.76 13.84 -9.51
C SER A 400 -0.58 12.88 -9.37
N ILE A 401 0.20 12.73 -10.45
CA ILE A 401 1.30 11.78 -10.53
C ILE A 401 2.56 12.51 -11.00
N TRP A 402 3.63 12.34 -10.24
CA TRP A 402 4.92 12.94 -10.60
C TRP A 402 5.67 12.04 -11.58
N VAL A 403 6.13 12.66 -12.66
CA VAL A 403 6.84 11.96 -13.73
C VAL A 403 8.15 12.67 -14.07
N ASN A 404 9.13 11.90 -14.52
CA ASN A 404 10.41 12.44 -14.97
C ASN A 404 10.26 13.20 -16.31
N GLU A 405 11.33 13.90 -16.67
CA GLU A 405 11.36 14.73 -17.86
C GLU A 405 11.16 13.93 -19.16
N ILE A 406 11.69 12.70 -19.22
CA ILE A 406 11.56 11.83 -20.39
C ILE A 406 10.11 11.39 -20.57
N THR A 407 9.46 10.95 -19.49
CA THR A 407 8.04 10.58 -19.50
C THR A 407 7.16 11.78 -19.84
N ALA A 408 7.46 12.95 -19.26
CA ALA A 408 6.74 14.18 -19.58
C ALA A 408 6.87 14.57 -21.07
N TYR A 409 8.06 14.41 -21.64
CA TYR A 409 8.27 14.67 -23.06
C TYR A 409 7.50 13.68 -23.93
N LEU A 410 7.56 12.38 -23.62
CA LEU A 410 6.80 11.36 -24.33
C LEU A 410 5.31 11.71 -24.37
N ILE A 411 4.74 12.10 -23.25
CA ILE A 411 3.32 12.48 -23.13
C ILE A 411 3.02 13.78 -23.89
N LYS A 412 3.83 14.82 -23.72
CA LYS A 412 3.55 16.16 -24.27
C LYS A 412 3.82 16.29 -25.75
N LYS A 413 4.81 15.56 -26.27
CA LYS A 413 5.39 15.83 -27.60
C LYS A 413 5.27 14.65 -28.56
N VAL A 414 5.10 13.45 -28.06
CA VAL A 414 5.14 12.23 -28.88
C VAL A 414 3.77 11.57 -28.95
N LEU A 415 3.15 11.36 -27.81
CA LEU A 415 1.78 10.83 -27.74
C LEU A 415 0.76 11.95 -28.06
N SER A 416 -0.33 11.54 -28.66
CA SER A 416 -1.45 12.43 -28.98
C SER A 416 -2.77 11.69 -28.78
N THR A 417 -3.89 12.37 -29.03
CA THR A 417 -5.21 11.74 -29.09
C THR A 417 -5.41 10.86 -30.33
N ASN A 418 -4.52 10.97 -31.32
CA ASN A 418 -4.51 10.08 -32.47
C ASN A 418 -3.55 8.92 -32.22
N TYR A 419 -3.84 7.78 -32.82
CA TYR A 419 -3.00 6.61 -32.73
C TYR A 419 -1.64 6.83 -33.41
N THR A 420 -0.57 6.52 -32.70
CA THR A 420 0.83 6.57 -33.15
C THR A 420 1.46 5.21 -32.93
N SER A 421 2.11 4.64 -33.93
CA SER A 421 2.75 3.33 -33.82
C SER A 421 3.96 3.37 -32.87
N LEU A 422 4.30 2.22 -32.28
CA LEU A 422 5.49 2.09 -31.43
C LEU A 422 6.77 2.48 -32.17
N GLU A 423 6.85 2.13 -33.47
CA GLU A 423 7.98 2.50 -34.32
C GLU A 423 8.09 4.02 -34.49
N GLU A 424 6.98 4.71 -34.74
CA GLU A 424 6.97 6.17 -34.83
C GLU A 424 7.32 6.84 -33.51
N ILE A 425 6.80 6.30 -32.38
CA ILE A 425 7.13 6.76 -31.04
C ILE A 425 8.64 6.65 -30.81
N TRP A 426 9.21 5.48 -31.10
CA TRP A 426 10.64 5.24 -30.98
C TRP A 426 11.47 6.19 -31.82
N ASN A 427 11.10 6.40 -33.07
CA ASN A 427 11.77 7.33 -33.96
C ASN A 427 11.72 8.77 -33.44
N LYS A 428 10.54 9.26 -33.00
CA LYS A 428 10.37 10.59 -32.43
C LYS A 428 11.20 10.77 -31.14
N MET A 429 11.24 9.76 -30.26
CA MET A 429 12.04 9.79 -29.04
C MET A 429 13.54 9.84 -29.35
N ASN A 430 14.00 9.19 -30.41
CA ASN A 430 15.40 9.22 -30.83
C ASN A 430 15.86 10.58 -31.38
N LEU A 431 14.95 11.44 -31.80
CA LEU A 431 15.28 12.82 -32.19
C LEU A 431 15.73 13.68 -31.01
N LEU A 432 15.46 13.25 -29.77
CA LEU A 432 15.90 13.94 -28.55
C LEU A 432 17.38 13.72 -28.23
N VAL A 433 17.91 12.61 -28.68
CA VAL A 433 19.28 12.20 -28.31
C VAL A 433 20.27 12.88 -29.25
N LYS A 434 21.16 13.68 -28.67
CA LYS A 434 22.26 14.29 -29.41
C LYS A 434 23.37 13.23 -29.65
N GLY A 435 23.73 13.02 -30.90
CA GLY A 435 24.78 12.08 -31.31
C GLY A 435 24.23 10.78 -31.91
N ASN A 436 25.11 9.80 -32.14
CA ASN A 436 24.78 8.53 -32.81
C ASN A 436 24.17 7.47 -31.89
N GLN A 437 23.91 7.78 -30.62
CA GLN A 437 23.30 6.85 -29.68
C GLN A 437 21.77 6.87 -29.85
N LYS A 438 21.17 5.71 -30.06
CA LYS A 438 19.72 5.54 -30.09
C LYS A 438 19.22 5.12 -28.70
N ILE A 439 18.04 5.61 -28.32
CA ILE A 439 17.33 5.10 -27.14
C ILE A 439 16.98 3.62 -27.43
N PRO A 440 17.40 2.68 -26.57
CA PRO A 440 17.02 1.29 -26.73
C PRO A 440 15.50 1.11 -26.71
N LEU A 441 14.98 0.26 -27.59
CA LEU A 441 13.52 0.05 -27.73
C LEU A 441 12.89 -0.42 -26.41
N ASN A 442 13.60 -1.23 -25.63
CA ASN A 442 13.14 -1.71 -24.32
C ASN A 442 12.90 -0.57 -23.32
N ILE A 443 13.61 0.55 -23.43
CA ILE A 443 13.34 1.75 -22.60
C ILE A 443 12.01 2.39 -23.00
N ILE A 444 11.71 2.45 -24.30
CA ILE A 444 10.42 2.97 -24.76
C ILE A 444 9.28 2.05 -24.30
N PHE A 445 9.46 0.74 -24.38
CA PHE A 445 8.51 -0.21 -23.82
C PHE A 445 8.27 0.01 -22.32
N LEU A 446 9.34 0.21 -21.56
CA LEU A 446 9.23 0.47 -20.12
C LEU A 446 8.46 1.77 -19.83
N LEU A 447 8.74 2.83 -20.57
CA LEU A 447 8.04 4.12 -20.42
C LEU A 447 6.54 3.98 -20.76
N LEU A 448 6.21 3.36 -21.89
CA LEU A 448 4.83 3.13 -22.30
C LEU A 448 4.09 2.21 -21.33
N ARG A 449 4.76 1.18 -20.82
CA ARG A 449 4.23 0.31 -19.78
C ARG A 449 3.89 1.12 -18.53
N THR A 450 4.81 1.95 -18.05
CA THR A 450 4.58 2.81 -16.87
C THR A 450 3.39 3.74 -17.09
N ILE A 451 3.26 4.33 -18.28
CA ILE A 451 2.12 5.20 -18.61
C ILE A 451 0.82 4.41 -18.71
N SER A 452 0.85 3.17 -19.26
CA SER A 452 -0.34 2.32 -19.37
C SER A 452 -0.88 1.91 -18.00
N GLU A 453 -0.01 1.77 -17.01
CA GLU A 453 -0.40 1.48 -15.62
C GLU A 453 -1.31 2.57 -15.03
N TYR A 454 -1.28 3.78 -15.58
CA TYR A 454 -2.17 4.88 -15.20
C TYR A 454 -3.49 4.92 -15.98
N SER A 455 -3.73 3.97 -16.87
CA SER A 455 -4.94 3.88 -17.69
C SER A 455 -5.22 5.14 -18.54
N ILE A 456 -4.18 5.85 -18.95
CA ILE A 456 -4.26 7.09 -19.76
C ILE A 456 -3.95 6.89 -21.24
N ILE A 457 -3.60 5.67 -21.65
CA ILE A 457 -3.36 5.33 -23.05
C ILE A 457 -4.25 4.17 -23.48
N ASP A 458 -4.76 4.29 -24.71
CA ASP A 458 -5.39 3.19 -25.42
C ASP A 458 -4.36 2.55 -26.35
N THR A 459 -4.52 1.26 -26.59
CA THR A 459 -3.67 0.48 -27.49
C THR A 459 -4.50 -0.22 -28.56
N SER A 460 -3.94 -0.35 -29.79
CA SER A 460 -4.56 -1.08 -30.90
C SER A 460 -3.48 -1.76 -31.72
N ASN A 461 -3.79 -2.91 -32.29
CA ASN A 461 -2.96 -3.60 -33.29
C ASN A 461 -3.49 -3.41 -34.72
N GLU A 462 -4.58 -2.61 -34.89
CA GLU A 462 -5.21 -2.32 -36.17
C GLU A 462 -4.78 -0.97 -36.73
#